data_4d85935d9f17379d46f338147c95575c
#
_entry.id   4d85935d9f17379d46f338147c95575c
#
_cell.length_a   1.000
_cell.length_b   1.000
_cell.length_c   1.000
_cell.angle_alpha   90.00
_cell.angle_beta   90.00
_cell.angle_gamma   90.00
#
_symmetry.space_group_name_H-M   'P 1'
#
loop_
_entity.id
_entity.type
_entity.pdbx_description
1 polymer ?
#
loop_
_entity_poly.entity_id
_entity_poly.type
_entity_poly.pdbx_seq_one_letter_code
_entity_poly.pdbx_strand_id
1 'polypeptide(L)'
;LITEGVCREGKSYQSGNQLGRHQTDIFINPNGGFVIAICISAFSRIITITDISGKTHHEAKIPLQAVKSPESAIEFISNYVEELTKNGALNRKKVLGAALAIAGSINIETGYLKQAPLLKWRNYPFGEQLTDRLGCPVRVENIADTLCINYLERTGLEDDPYMNIFLIHVAIGMGASLAIDRRIVRKRGNEGLIGKTPALWHSDKLIRLDEISSGEAILQRLEGTRNVSNDTHSNITKRFQSAVDSCNRNSVLEKTIFLEAGKTLGESLMALTVTFSPDIIVLAGPAVAAEAFCEGITSTYREISKGTDAEATKFLINKTSYI
;
A
#
# COMPACT_ATOMS: atom_id res chain seq x y z
N LEU A 1 -17.58 25.22 7.74
CA LEU A 1 -17.46 23.82 8.22
C LEU A 1 -18.65 23.40 9.11
N ILE A 2 -19.10 24.23 10.07
CA ILE A 2 -20.29 23.90 10.90
C ILE A 2 -21.56 24.02 10.07
N THR A 3 -21.72 25.08 9.31
CA THR A 3 -22.86 25.30 8.38
C THR A 3 -22.96 24.23 7.28
N GLU A 4 -21.83 23.70 6.87
CA GLU A 4 -21.75 22.61 5.88
C GLU A 4 -21.95 21.23 6.52
N GLY A 5 -22.06 21.16 7.84
CA GLY A 5 -22.26 19.93 8.59
C GLY A 5 -21.00 19.04 8.74
N VAL A 6 -19.82 19.52 8.34
CA VAL A 6 -18.55 18.81 8.49
C VAL A 6 -18.10 18.76 9.95
N CYS A 7 -18.32 19.84 10.68
CA CYS A 7 -18.04 19.94 12.10
C CYS A 7 -19.35 20.14 12.89
N ARG A 8 -19.32 19.80 14.17
CA ARG A 8 -20.38 20.07 15.14
C ARG A 8 -19.80 20.74 16.38
N GLU A 9 -20.58 21.61 16.99
CA GLU A 9 -20.24 22.20 18.27
C GLU A 9 -20.41 21.18 19.40
N GLY A 10 -19.50 21.23 20.35
CA GLY A 10 -19.53 20.47 21.59
C GLY A 10 -20.03 21.33 22.75
N LYS A 11 -19.54 21.04 23.96
CA LYS A 11 -19.89 21.80 25.15
C LYS A 11 -19.18 23.13 25.13
N SER A 12 -19.93 24.21 25.50
CA SER A 12 -19.36 25.52 25.74
C SER A 12 -18.95 25.63 27.20
N TYR A 13 -17.76 26.15 27.48
CA TYR A 13 -17.24 26.32 28.83
C TYR A 13 -16.50 27.67 28.99
N GLN A 14 -16.47 28.20 30.22
CA GLN A 14 -15.62 29.31 30.55
C GLN A 14 -14.27 28.80 31.06
N SER A 15 -13.20 29.27 30.46
CA SER A 15 -11.84 28.98 30.90
C SER A 15 -11.48 29.95 32.03
N GLY A 16 -11.65 29.50 33.28
CA GLY A 16 -11.25 30.25 34.47
C GLY A 16 -12.11 31.49 34.81
N ASN A 17 -11.69 32.29 35.82
CA ASN A 17 -12.36 33.49 36.28
C ASN A 17 -12.14 34.72 35.36
N GLN A 18 -11.82 34.56 34.10
CA GLN A 18 -11.64 35.70 33.19
C GLN A 18 -12.95 36.03 32.49
N LEU A 19 -13.31 37.34 32.55
CA LEU A 19 -14.34 37.92 31.71
C LEU A 19 -13.93 37.81 30.24
N GLY A 20 -14.43 36.77 29.53
CA GLY A 20 -14.14 36.51 28.15
C GLY A 20 -15.25 35.71 27.47
N ARG A 21 -15.15 35.61 26.14
CA ARG A 21 -16.08 34.82 25.32
C ARG A 21 -15.96 33.33 25.69
N HIS A 22 -17.09 32.63 25.83
CA HIS A 22 -17.12 31.21 26.05
C HIS A 22 -16.35 30.45 24.94
N GLN A 23 -15.51 29.52 25.34
CA GLN A 23 -14.87 28.57 24.40
C GLN A 23 -15.85 27.44 24.11
N THR A 24 -15.93 27.03 22.86
CA THR A 24 -16.78 25.95 22.44
C THR A 24 -15.91 24.93 21.71
N ASP A 25 -15.94 23.69 22.15
CA ASP A 25 -15.26 22.59 21.47
C ASP A 25 -15.88 22.38 20.10
N ILE A 26 -15.03 22.08 19.11
CA ILE A 26 -15.46 21.74 17.76
C ILE A 26 -14.99 20.32 17.47
N PHE A 27 -15.93 19.47 17.08
CA PHE A 27 -15.67 18.09 16.75
C PHE A 27 -15.99 17.80 15.29
N ILE A 28 -15.29 16.85 14.68
CA ILE A 28 -15.68 16.30 13.39
C ILE A 28 -17.09 15.68 13.55
N ASN A 29 -17.98 15.99 12.63
CA ASN A 29 -19.30 15.38 12.59
C ASN A 29 -19.24 14.09 11.76
N PRO A 30 -19.33 12.88 12.34
CA PRO A 30 -19.28 11.62 11.60
C PRO A 30 -20.32 11.55 10.45
N ASN A 31 -21.45 12.22 10.63
CA ASN A 31 -22.52 12.29 9.63
C ASN A 31 -22.30 13.39 8.57
N GLY A 32 -21.17 14.10 8.62
CA GLY A 32 -20.84 15.20 7.70
C GLY A 32 -20.47 14.73 6.30
N GLY A 33 -19.98 13.51 6.14
CA GLY A 33 -19.62 12.96 4.84
C GLY A 33 -19.10 11.53 4.91
N PHE A 34 -19.05 10.89 3.75
CA PHE A 34 -18.54 9.53 3.57
C PHE A 34 -17.43 9.50 2.51
N VAL A 35 -16.51 8.59 2.65
CA VAL A 35 -15.46 8.28 1.67
C VAL A 35 -15.54 6.80 1.32
N ILE A 36 -15.41 6.50 0.04
CA ILE A 36 -15.34 5.13 -0.46
C ILE A 36 -13.88 4.77 -0.67
N ALA A 37 -13.37 3.78 0.06
CA ALA A 37 -12.03 3.26 -0.11
C ALA A 37 -12.07 1.88 -0.77
N ILE A 38 -11.28 1.70 -1.81
CA ILE A 38 -11.24 0.48 -2.61
C ILE A 38 -9.79 0.02 -2.69
N CYS A 39 -9.55 -1.27 -2.42
CA CYS A 39 -8.26 -1.88 -2.66
C CYS A 39 -8.40 -3.08 -3.60
N ILE A 40 -7.57 -3.12 -4.65
CA ILE A 40 -7.50 -4.26 -5.57
C ILE A 40 -6.05 -4.71 -5.71
N SER A 41 -5.73 -5.79 -5.01
CA SER A 41 -4.43 -6.46 -5.07
C SER A 41 -4.59 -7.98 -5.17
N ALA A 42 -3.48 -8.69 -5.25
CA ALA A 42 -3.51 -10.14 -5.18
C ALA A 42 -4.00 -10.65 -3.81
N PHE A 43 -3.63 -9.97 -2.72
CA PHE A 43 -3.92 -10.38 -1.35
C PHE A 43 -5.19 -9.74 -0.77
N SER A 44 -5.53 -8.53 -1.19
CA SER A 44 -6.68 -7.79 -0.70
C SER A 44 -7.55 -7.29 -1.85
N ARG A 45 -8.83 -7.57 -1.76
CA ARG A 45 -9.86 -7.06 -2.66
C ARG A 45 -11.05 -6.68 -1.81
N ILE A 46 -11.14 -5.38 -1.51
CA ILE A 46 -12.09 -4.88 -0.54
C ILE A 46 -12.63 -3.51 -0.98
N ILE A 47 -13.87 -3.26 -0.67
CA ILE A 47 -14.48 -1.95 -0.70
C ILE A 47 -14.98 -1.63 0.70
N THR A 48 -14.65 -0.44 1.20
CA THR A 48 -15.10 0.06 2.50
C THR A 48 -15.74 1.43 2.34
N ILE A 49 -16.72 1.73 3.15
CA ILE A 49 -17.33 3.05 3.26
C ILE A 49 -17.10 3.53 4.68
N THR A 50 -16.35 4.60 4.81
CA THR A 50 -16.00 5.24 6.09
C THR A 50 -16.62 6.61 6.17
N ASP A 51 -16.96 7.06 7.37
CA ASP A 51 -17.26 8.47 7.58
C ASP A 51 -15.97 9.32 7.70
N ILE A 52 -16.13 10.62 7.74
CA ILE A 52 -15.00 11.55 7.83
C ILE A 52 -14.25 11.51 9.16
N SER A 53 -14.76 10.78 10.17
CA SER A 53 -14.02 10.50 11.41
C SER A 53 -13.12 9.25 11.28
N GLY A 54 -13.21 8.53 10.15
CA GLY A 54 -12.46 7.30 9.89
C GLY A 54 -13.17 6.02 10.36
N LYS A 55 -14.41 6.10 10.84
CA LYS A 55 -15.18 4.92 11.24
C LYS A 55 -15.76 4.23 10.02
N THR A 56 -15.49 2.92 9.88
CA THR A 56 -16.07 2.08 8.84
C THR A 56 -17.53 1.76 9.15
N HIS A 57 -18.41 1.99 8.19
CA HIS A 57 -19.83 1.69 8.24
C HIS A 57 -20.20 0.46 7.43
N HIS A 58 -19.57 0.31 6.25
CA HIS A 58 -19.81 -0.81 5.36
C HIS A 58 -18.51 -1.34 4.81
N GLU A 59 -18.46 -2.65 4.64
CA GLU A 59 -17.32 -3.35 4.07
C GLU A 59 -17.79 -4.55 3.27
N ALA A 60 -17.19 -4.77 2.09
CA ALA A 60 -17.43 -5.96 1.30
C ALA A 60 -16.15 -6.44 0.62
N LYS A 61 -15.99 -7.76 0.51
CA LYS A 61 -14.93 -8.37 -0.30
C LYS A 61 -15.34 -8.33 -1.77
N ILE A 62 -14.44 -7.85 -2.62
CA ILE A 62 -14.61 -7.92 -4.07
C ILE A 62 -14.26 -9.33 -4.54
N PRO A 63 -15.21 -10.10 -5.10
CA PRO A 63 -14.95 -11.48 -5.49
C PRO A 63 -13.98 -11.55 -6.70
N LEU A 64 -13.28 -12.68 -6.85
CA LEU A 64 -12.31 -12.87 -7.93
C LEU A 64 -12.93 -12.70 -9.32
N GLN A 65 -14.17 -13.15 -9.50
CA GLN A 65 -14.86 -13.01 -10.77
C GLN A 65 -15.14 -11.55 -11.15
N ALA A 66 -15.25 -10.66 -10.16
CA ALA A 66 -15.42 -9.23 -10.39
C ALA A 66 -14.11 -8.52 -10.80
N VAL A 67 -12.95 -9.15 -10.62
CA VAL A 67 -11.65 -8.59 -11.02
C VAL A 67 -11.04 -9.29 -12.24
N LYS A 68 -11.85 -9.93 -13.08
CA LYS A 68 -11.41 -10.50 -14.35
C LYS A 68 -11.05 -9.44 -15.39
N SER A 69 -11.72 -8.29 -15.35
CA SER A 69 -11.42 -7.12 -16.16
C SER A 69 -11.62 -5.83 -15.36
N PRO A 70 -11.04 -4.70 -15.79
CA PRO A 70 -11.32 -3.39 -15.21
C PRO A 70 -12.81 -3.06 -15.19
N GLU A 71 -13.54 -3.35 -16.28
CA GLU A 71 -14.97 -3.08 -16.42
C GLU A 71 -15.78 -3.85 -15.39
N SER A 72 -15.50 -5.15 -15.21
CA SER A 72 -16.20 -5.96 -14.22
C SER A 72 -15.92 -5.50 -12.78
N ALA A 73 -14.73 -4.98 -12.51
CA ALA A 73 -14.41 -4.39 -11.22
C ALA A 73 -15.21 -3.11 -10.97
N ILE A 74 -15.28 -2.22 -11.94
CA ILE A 74 -16.07 -0.99 -11.86
C ILE A 74 -17.56 -1.30 -11.70
N GLU A 75 -18.08 -2.26 -12.45
CA GLU A 75 -19.47 -2.69 -12.37
C GLU A 75 -19.81 -3.20 -10.95
N PHE A 76 -18.98 -4.06 -10.38
CA PHE A 76 -19.17 -4.55 -9.03
C PHE A 76 -19.17 -3.41 -8.00
N ILE A 77 -18.17 -2.52 -8.07
CA ILE A 77 -18.04 -1.37 -7.17
C ILE A 77 -19.27 -0.47 -7.26
N SER A 78 -19.69 -0.15 -8.47
CA SER A 78 -20.84 0.72 -8.72
C SER A 78 -22.14 0.11 -8.21
N ASN A 79 -22.38 -1.17 -8.50
CA ASN A 79 -23.58 -1.90 -8.05
C ASN A 79 -23.64 -1.97 -6.51
N TYR A 80 -22.50 -2.22 -5.85
CA TYR A 80 -22.44 -2.23 -4.40
C TYR A 80 -22.82 -0.88 -3.78
N VAL A 81 -22.27 0.21 -4.30
CA VAL A 81 -22.58 1.58 -3.83
C VAL A 81 -24.05 1.93 -4.13
N GLU A 82 -24.56 1.52 -5.28
CA GLU A 82 -25.96 1.75 -5.66
C GLU A 82 -26.93 0.97 -4.76
N GLU A 83 -26.62 -0.27 -4.41
CA GLU A 83 -27.41 -1.08 -3.48
C GLU A 83 -27.50 -0.42 -2.11
N LEU A 84 -26.36 0.02 -1.56
CA LEU A 84 -26.33 0.76 -0.28
C LEU A 84 -27.12 2.06 -0.33
N THR A 85 -27.14 2.71 -1.49
CA THR A 85 -27.92 3.93 -1.70
C THR A 85 -29.43 3.64 -1.76
N LYS A 86 -29.85 2.61 -2.51
CA LYS A 86 -31.25 2.23 -2.69
C LYS A 86 -31.90 1.76 -1.38
N ASN A 87 -31.17 1.04 -0.54
CA ASN A 87 -31.67 0.56 0.74
C ASN A 87 -31.55 1.60 1.87
N GLY A 88 -31.09 2.82 1.58
CA GLY A 88 -30.98 3.92 2.53
C GLY A 88 -29.77 3.82 3.49
N ALA A 89 -28.90 2.84 3.31
CA ALA A 89 -27.72 2.64 4.15
C ALA A 89 -26.60 3.67 3.85
N LEU A 90 -26.59 4.23 2.63
CA LEU A 90 -25.66 5.28 2.23
C LEU A 90 -26.38 6.46 1.60
N ASN A 91 -26.18 7.66 2.16
CA ASN A 91 -26.61 8.90 1.50
C ASN A 91 -25.59 9.33 0.46
N ARG A 92 -25.86 9.05 -0.81
CA ARG A 92 -24.95 9.38 -1.93
C ARG A 92 -24.59 10.85 -2.02
N LYS A 93 -25.49 11.77 -1.64
CA LYS A 93 -25.22 13.22 -1.63
C LYS A 93 -24.16 13.62 -0.60
N LYS A 94 -23.87 12.76 0.36
CA LYS A 94 -22.82 12.95 1.38
C LYS A 94 -21.52 12.21 1.05
N VAL A 95 -21.43 11.52 -0.09
CA VAL A 95 -20.17 10.92 -0.54
C VAL A 95 -19.26 12.02 -1.06
N LEU A 96 -18.16 12.27 -0.36
CA LEU A 96 -17.19 13.33 -0.67
C LEU A 96 -16.24 12.91 -1.79
N GLY A 97 -15.96 11.63 -1.90
CA GLY A 97 -15.09 11.07 -2.92
C GLY A 97 -14.78 9.60 -2.71
N ALA A 98 -14.03 9.05 -3.65
CA ALA A 98 -13.54 7.68 -3.58
C ALA A 98 -12.04 7.61 -3.85
N ALA A 99 -11.39 6.59 -3.29
CA ALA A 99 -10.00 6.26 -3.56
C ALA A 99 -9.87 4.79 -3.95
N LEU A 100 -9.12 4.51 -5.02
CA LEU A 100 -8.77 3.16 -5.46
C LEU A 100 -7.26 2.96 -5.30
N ALA A 101 -6.86 2.06 -4.40
CA ALA A 101 -5.49 1.55 -4.32
C ALA A 101 -5.36 0.29 -5.18
N ILE A 102 -4.43 0.29 -6.15
CA ILE A 102 -4.23 -0.83 -7.05
C ILE A 102 -2.74 -1.18 -7.19
N ALA A 103 -2.44 -2.48 -7.30
CA ALA A 103 -1.07 -2.96 -7.53
C ALA A 103 -0.68 -2.78 -9.00
N GLY A 104 -0.19 -1.61 -9.36
CA GLY A 104 0.14 -1.29 -10.76
C GLY A 104 0.85 0.05 -10.92
N SER A 105 1.21 0.37 -12.16
CA SER A 105 1.75 1.67 -12.55
C SER A 105 0.61 2.57 -13.01
N ILE A 106 0.47 3.74 -12.37
CA ILE A 106 -0.69 4.63 -12.50
C ILE A 106 -0.20 6.04 -12.81
N ASN A 107 -0.84 6.72 -13.75
CA ASN A 107 -0.78 8.16 -13.84
C ASN A 107 -1.76 8.73 -12.80
N ILE A 108 -1.24 9.25 -11.69
CA ILE A 108 -2.05 9.72 -10.57
C ILE A 108 -2.83 11.00 -10.86
N GLU A 109 -2.40 11.82 -11.82
CA GLU A 109 -3.10 13.05 -12.20
C GLU A 109 -4.44 12.74 -12.88
N THR A 110 -4.47 11.66 -13.68
CA THR A 110 -5.65 11.26 -14.46
C THR A 110 -6.34 10.01 -13.91
N GLY A 111 -5.71 9.30 -12.98
CA GLY A 111 -6.17 7.99 -12.54
C GLY A 111 -6.08 6.90 -13.62
N TYR A 112 -5.20 7.10 -14.64
CA TYR A 112 -5.03 6.17 -15.74
C TYR A 112 -4.10 5.03 -15.35
N LEU A 113 -4.62 3.81 -15.38
CA LEU A 113 -3.82 2.59 -15.18
C LEU A 113 -3.01 2.30 -16.43
N LYS A 114 -1.67 2.35 -16.34
CA LYS A 114 -0.78 1.92 -17.41
C LYS A 114 -0.69 0.40 -17.46
N GLN A 115 -0.42 -0.21 -16.34
CA GLN A 115 -0.37 -1.67 -16.21
C GLN A 115 -0.52 -2.15 -14.77
N ALA A 116 -1.21 -3.28 -14.61
CA ALA A 116 -1.27 -4.08 -13.39
C ALA A 116 -0.93 -5.55 -13.77
N PRO A 117 0.35 -5.94 -13.75
CA PRO A 117 0.79 -7.21 -14.35
C PRO A 117 0.08 -8.44 -13.77
N LEU A 118 -0.09 -8.50 -12.44
CA LEU A 118 -0.76 -9.61 -11.77
C LEU A 118 -2.24 -9.74 -12.16
N LEU A 119 -2.91 -8.63 -12.42
CA LEU A 119 -4.30 -8.61 -12.88
C LEU A 119 -4.40 -8.79 -14.40
N LYS A 120 -3.28 -8.75 -15.12
CA LYS A 120 -3.19 -8.73 -16.58
C LYS A 120 -3.95 -7.55 -17.21
N TRP A 121 -4.09 -6.44 -16.45
CA TRP A 121 -4.77 -5.22 -16.90
C TRP A 121 -3.77 -4.24 -17.47
N ARG A 122 -4.19 -3.52 -18.51
CA ARG A 122 -3.37 -2.49 -19.17
C ARG A 122 -4.24 -1.39 -19.73
N ASN A 123 -3.68 -0.18 -19.76
CA ASN A 123 -4.22 0.96 -20.49
C ASN A 123 -5.70 1.24 -20.21
N TYR A 124 -6.04 1.54 -18.94
CA TYR A 124 -7.42 1.73 -18.56
C TYR A 124 -7.65 3.03 -17.77
N PRO A 125 -8.66 3.87 -18.14
CA PRO A 125 -8.94 5.15 -17.49
C PRO A 125 -9.79 4.98 -16.21
N PHE A 126 -9.24 4.33 -15.17
CA PHE A 126 -9.99 4.06 -13.94
C PHE A 126 -10.54 5.30 -13.27
N GLY A 127 -9.75 6.40 -13.22
CA GLY A 127 -10.17 7.64 -12.59
C GLY A 127 -11.43 8.21 -13.21
N GLU A 128 -11.46 8.31 -14.53
CA GLU A 128 -12.60 8.80 -15.33
C GLU A 128 -13.81 7.88 -15.14
N GLN A 129 -13.65 6.60 -15.45
CA GLN A 129 -14.74 5.62 -15.43
C GLN A 129 -15.40 5.45 -14.05
N LEU A 130 -14.61 5.46 -12.97
CA LEU A 130 -15.16 5.42 -11.61
C LEU A 130 -15.83 6.73 -11.21
N THR A 131 -15.26 7.89 -11.62
CA THR A 131 -15.87 9.19 -11.37
C THR A 131 -17.26 9.28 -11.99
N ASP A 132 -17.40 8.86 -13.25
CA ASP A 132 -18.68 8.85 -13.95
C ASP A 132 -19.70 7.91 -13.29
N ARG A 133 -19.26 6.72 -12.89
CA ARG A 133 -20.13 5.72 -12.28
C ARG A 133 -20.55 6.06 -10.85
N LEU A 134 -19.61 6.56 -10.05
CA LEU A 134 -19.87 6.90 -8.65
C LEU A 134 -20.44 8.31 -8.47
N GLY A 135 -20.30 9.20 -9.45
CA GLY A 135 -20.76 10.59 -9.39
C GLY A 135 -20.07 11.41 -8.30
N CYS A 136 -18.82 11.07 -7.97
CA CYS A 136 -17.98 11.78 -7.02
C CYS A 136 -16.52 11.75 -7.50
N PRO A 137 -15.66 12.67 -7.04
CA PRO A 137 -14.24 12.66 -7.38
C PRO A 137 -13.59 11.33 -6.99
N VAL A 138 -12.80 10.75 -7.89
CA VAL A 138 -12.07 9.49 -7.63
C VAL A 138 -10.58 9.70 -7.79
N ARG A 139 -9.83 9.28 -6.78
CA ARG A 139 -8.38 9.21 -6.81
C ARG A 139 -7.92 7.76 -6.99
N VAL A 140 -7.00 7.52 -7.90
CA VAL A 140 -6.39 6.21 -8.10
C VAL A 140 -4.92 6.29 -7.71
N GLU A 141 -4.49 5.41 -6.82
CA GLU A 141 -3.15 5.40 -6.25
C GLU A 141 -2.50 4.01 -6.37
N ASN A 142 -1.17 3.99 -6.38
CA ASN A 142 -0.42 2.76 -6.20
C ASN A 142 -0.50 2.29 -4.74
N ILE A 143 -0.47 0.98 -4.51
CA ILE A 143 -0.54 0.40 -3.15
C ILE A 143 0.65 0.86 -2.29
N ALA A 144 1.88 0.90 -2.84
CA ALA A 144 3.03 1.34 -2.07
C ALA A 144 2.90 2.81 -1.64
N ASP A 145 2.40 3.68 -2.53
CA ASP A 145 2.13 5.08 -2.18
C ASP A 145 1.04 5.21 -1.13
N THR A 146 -0.05 4.46 -1.26
CA THR A 146 -1.14 4.43 -0.27
C THR A 146 -0.64 4.00 1.11
N LEU A 147 0.21 2.97 1.17
CA LEU A 147 0.85 2.54 2.41
C LEU A 147 1.77 3.61 2.99
N CYS A 148 2.56 4.26 2.16
CA CYS A 148 3.48 5.31 2.60
C CYS A 148 2.71 6.51 3.16
N ILE A 149 1.63 6.94 2.50
CA ILE A 149 0.73 7.99 3.00
C ILE A 149 0.16 7.60 4.36
N ASN A 150 -0.40 6.38 4.46
CA ASN A 150 -0.96 5.91 5.73
C ASN A 150 0.10 5.88 6.86
N TYR A 151 1.34 5.56 6.50
CA TYR A 151 2.44 5.55 7.44
C TYR A 151 2.79 6.97 7.92
N LEU A 152 2.87 7.93 7.01
CA LEU A 152 3.11 9.34 7.32
C LEU A 152 2.03 9.94 8.23
N GLU A 153 0.77 9.51 8.06
CA GLU A 153 -0.38 10.05 8.81
C GLU A 153 -0.57 9.44 10.21
N ARG A 154 -0.16 8.16 10.41
CA ARG A 154 -0.51 7.41 11.63
C ARG A 154 0.61 7.26 12.65
N THR A 155 1.83 7.53 12.32
CA THR A 155 2.97 7.11 13.15
C THR A 155 3.41 8.11 14.21
N GLY A 156 2.68 9.22 14.41
CA GLY A 156 3.10 10.26 15.37
C GLY A 156 4.44 10.91 15.01
N LEU A 157 4.89 10.73 13.77
CA LEU A 157 6.09 11.37 13.21
C LEU A 157 5.77 12.79 12.71
N GLU A 158 4.67 13.37 13.19
CA GLU A 158 4.13 14.67 12.76
C GLU A 158 5.09 15.82 13.10
N ASP A 159 5.98 15.62 14.07
CA ASP A 159 6.86 16.65 14.59
C ASP A 159 8.12 16.91 13.75
N ASP A 160 8.45 16.00 12.79
CA ASP A 160 9.60 16.20 11.90
C ASP A 160 9.14 16.48 10.46
N PRO A 161 9.13 17.78 10.04
CA PRO A 161 8.70 18.17 8.71
C PRO A 161 9.67 17.74 7.60
N TYR A 162 10.90 17.38 7.93
CA TYR A 162 11.96 17.03 6.99
C TYR A 162 12.18 15.51 6.87
N MET A 163 11.28 14.72 7.42
CA MET A 163 11.41 13.27 7.42
C MET A 163 11.33 12.66 6.02
N ASN A 164 12.32 11.84 5.70
CA ASN A 164 12.41 11.07 4.47
C ASN A 164 12.10 9.60 4.75
N ILE A 165 11.13 9.05 4.05
CA ILE A 165 10.71 7.64 4.21
C ILE A 165 10.87 6.91 2.88
N PHE A 166 11.52 5.75 2.92
CA PHE A 166 11.54 4.83 1.80
C PHE A 166 10.76 3.56 2.17
N LEU A 167 9.56 3.41 1.59
CA LEU A 167 8.70 2.24 1.83
C LEU A 167 8.89 1.23 0.72
N ILE A 168 9.14 -0.02 1.10
CA ILE A 168 9.25 -1.18 0.22
C ILE A 168 8.08 -2.11 0.51
N HIS A 169 7.27 -2.37 -0.50
CA HIS A 169 6.18 -3.33 -0.44
C HIS A 169 6.53 -4.58 -1.25
N VAL A 170 6.66 -5.72 -0.57
CA VAL A 170 6.95 -7.01 -1.21
C VAL A 170 5.79 -7.98 -1.01
N ALA A 171 5.14 -8.26 -2.13
CA ALA A 171 4.05 -9.24 -2.26
C ALA A 171 4.42 -10.26 -3.33
N ILE A 172 3.49 -10.71 -4.18
CA ILE A 172 3.84 -11.52 -5.37
C ILE A 172 4.76 -10.71 -6.29
N GLY A 173 4.45 -9.45 -6.57
CA GLY A 173 5.38 -8.48 -7.11
C GLY A 173 6.03 -7.65 -6.01
N MET A 174 6.79 -6.64 -6.42
CA MET A 174 7.36 -5.66 -5.50
C MET A 174 7.26 -4.25 -6.03
N GLY A 175 7.13 -3.30 -5.13
CA GLY A 175 7.07 -1.88 -5.40
C GLY A 175 7.64 -1.08 -4.25
N ALA A 176 7.86 0.20 -4.48
CA ALA A 176 8.34 1.11 -3.46
C ALA A 176 7.61 2.45 -3.53
N SER A 177 7.70 3.21 -2.46
CA SER A 177 7.31 4.61 -2.40
C SER A 177 8.38 5.40 -1.66
N LEU A 178 8.68 6.58 -2.15
CA LEU A 178 9.62 7.51 -1.54
C LEU A 178 8.87 8.76 -1.10
N ALA A 179 9.01 9.14 0.14
CA ALA A 179 8.60 10.44 0.65
C ALA A 179 9.84 11.25 1.03
N ILE A 180 9.93 12.49 0.56
CA ILE A 180 10.95 13.47 0.93
C ILE A 180 10.22 14.64 1.58
N ASP A 181 10.70 15.10 2.73
CA ASP A 181 10.03 16.15 3.50
C ASP A 181 8.53 15.84 3.68
N ARG A 182 8.22 14.60 4.03
CA ARG A 182 6.85 14.07 4.19
C ARG A 182 5.97 14.15 2.93
N ARG A 183 6.53 14.38 1.77
CA ARG A 183 5.79 14.46 0.51
C ARG A 183 6.17 13.30 -0.40
N ILE A 184 5.18 12.55 -0.84
CA ILE A 184 5.41 11.45 -1.78
C ILE A 184 6.02 11.99 -3.09
N VAL A 185 7.14 11.42 -3.48
CA VAL A 185 7.79 11.72 -4.77
C VAL A 185 7.01 11.02 -5.87
N ARG A 186 6.44 11.81 -6.78
CA ARG A 186 5.59 11.30 -7.87
C ARG A 186 6.06 11.80 -9.22
N LYS A 187 6.18 10.86 -10.17
CA LYS A 187 6.50 11.16 -11.58
C LYS A 187 5.69 10.25 -12.49
N ARG A 188 4.55 10.68 -12.97
CA ARG A 188 3.79 10.05 -14.08
C ARG A 188 3.68 8.50 -14.02
N GLY A 189 3.82 7.88 -12.85
CA GLY A 189 3.61 6.45 -12.60
C GLY A 189 4.76 5.53 -13.02
N ASN A 190 5.98 6.01 -13.06
CA ASN A 190 7.19 5.18 -13.24
C ASN A 190 8.05 5.12 -11.97
N GLU A 191 7.67 5.83 -10.94
CA GLU A 191 8.28 5.83 -9.61
C GLU A 191 7.97 4.51 -8.87
N GLY A 192 8.85 4.16 -7.97
CA GLY A 192 8.65 3.00 -7.10
C GLY A 192 8.83 1.63 -7.77
N LEU A 193 9.33 1.58 -9.01
CA LEU A 193 9.61 0.33 -9.71
C LEU A 193 10.93 -0.33 -9.24
N ILE A 194 11.14 -0.41 -7.93
CA ILE A 194 12.36 -0.97 -7.33
C ILE A 194 12.71 -2.36 -7.86
N GLY A 195 11.71 -3.18 -8.15
CA GLY A 195 11.93 -4.52 -8.72
C GLY A 195 12.64 -4.52 -10.08
N LYS A 196 12.71 -3.38 -10.76
CA LYS A 196 13.41 -3.25 -12.05
C LYS A 196 14.86 -2.82 -11.89
N THR A 197 15.31 -2.51 -10.67
CA THR A 197 16.74 -2.22 -10.45
C THR A 197 17.58 -3.45 -10.71
N PRO A 198 18.80 -3.28 -11.27
CA PRO A 198 19.73 -4.38 -11.42
C PRO A 198 20.19 -4.88 -10.05
N ALA A 199 20.35 -6.19 -9.94
CA ALA A 199 20.90 -6.86 -8.78
C ALA A 199 21.91 -7.93 -9.22
N LEU A 200 22.94 -8.16 -8.42
CA LEU A 200 23.88 -9.24 -8.64
C LEU A 200 23.35 -10.53 -8.04
N TRP A 201 23.40 -11.61 -8.80
CA TRP A 201 23.02 -12.93 -8.36
C TRP A 201 24.18 -13.91 -8.55
N HIS A 202 24.58 -14.57 -7.47
CA HIS A 202 25.76 -15.45 -7.45
C HIS A 202 27.03 -14.78 -7.98
N SER A 203 27.25 -13.51 -7.59
CA SER A 203 28.43 -12.67 -7.83
C SER A 203 28.79 -12.31 -9.28
N ASP A 204 28.17 -12.89 -10.29
CA ASP A 204 28.54 -12.71 -11.70
C ASP A 204 27.36 -12.48 -12.66
N LYS A 205 26.13 -12.79 -12.24
CA LYS A 205 24.95 -12.62 -13.09
C LYS A 205 24.14 -11.39 -12.70
N LEU A 206 24.10 -10.42 -13.62
CA LEU A 206 23.25 -9.25 -13.49
C LEU A 206 21.82 -9.61 -13.92
N ILE A 207 20.88 -9.51 -12.99
CA ILE A 207 19.45 -9.72 -13.22
C ILE A 207 18.64 -8.64 -12.55
N ARG A 208 17.32 -8.62 -12.72
CA ARG A 208 16.47 -7.65 -12.02
C ARG A 208 16.18 -8.12 -10.60
N LEU A 209 16.04 -7.17 -9.69
CA LEU A 209 15.75 -7.44 -8.29
C LEU A 209 14.44 -8.24 -8.10
N ASP A 210 13.41 -7.96 -8.93
CA ASP A 210 12.14 -8.70 -8.86
C ASP A 210 12.27 -10.19 -9.29
N GLU A 211 13.32 -10.56 -10.02
CA GLU A 211 13.60 -11.96 -10.38
C GLU A 211 14.24 -12.77 -9.24
N ILE A 212 14.58 -12.10 -8.12
CA ILE A 212 15.16 -12.74 -6.93
C ILE A 212 14.26 -12.54 -5.72
N SER A 213 13.87 -11.28 -5.44
CA SER A 213 13.32 -10.86 -4.15
C SER A 213 11.80 -10.67 -4.16
N SER A 214 11.10 -10.85 -5.31
CA SER A 214 9.64 -10.84 -5.33
C SER A 214 9.06 -12.17 -4.84
N GLY A 215 7.80 -12.15 -4.39
CA GLY A 215 7.10 -13.36 -3.99
C GLY A 215 6.93 -14.36 -5.13
N GLU A 216 6.80 -13.88 -6.38
CA GLU A 216 6.79 -14.74 -7.56
C GLU A 216 8.12 -15.49 -7.73
N ALA A 217 9.23 -14.77 -7.62
CA ALA A 217 10.58 -15.34 -7.72
C ALA A 217 10.84 -16.37 -6.61
N ILE A 218 10.45 -16.06 -5.38
CA ILE A 218 10.55 -16.97 -4.24
C ILE A 218 9.77 -18.27 -4.51
N LEU A 219 8.52 -18.16 -4.97
CA LEU A 219 7.71 -19.34 -5.32
C LEU A 219 8.32 -20.15 -6.46
N GLN A 220 8.84 -19.50 -7.50
CA GLN A 220 9.51 -20.18 -8.63
C GLN A 220 10.72 -21.00 -8.14
N ARG A 221 11.50 -20.46 -7.21
CA ARG A 221 12.65 -21.15 -6.63
C ARG A 221 12.24 -22.34 -5.74
N LEU A 222 11.14 -22.22 -4.99
CA LEU A 222 10.61 -23.30 -4.14
C LEU A 222 10.04 -24.46 -4.96
N GLU A 223 9.47 -24.17 -6.11
CA GLU A 223 8.73 -25.15 -6.92
C GLU A 223 9.50 -25.60 -8.15
N GLY A 224 10.73 -25.13 -8.30
CA GLY A 224 11.54 -25.38 -9.49
C GLY A 224 10.97 -24.67 -10.73
N THR A 225 10.95 -25.38 -11.88
CA THR A 225 10.53 -24.80 -13.16
C THR A 225 9.02 -24.66 -13.36
N ARG A 226 8.20 -24.83 -12.31
CA ARG A 226 6.75 -24.62 -12.43
C ARG A 226 6.46 -23.18 -12.77
N ASN A 227 5.69 -22.99 -13.83
CA ASN A 227 5.34 -21.67 -14.34
C ASN A 227 4.26 -21.05 -13.45
N VAL A 228 4.67 -20.26 -12.44
CA VAL A 228 3.79 -19.56 -11.48
C VAL A 228 2.84 -18.61 -12.20
N SER A 229 3.22 -18.11 -13.38
CA SER A 229 2.47 -17.12 -14.17
C SER A 229 1.13 -17.64 -14.73
N ASN A 230 0.91 -18.95 -14.77
CA ASN A 230 -0.33 -19.56 -15.27
C ASN A 230 -1.36 -19.85 -14.17
N ASP A 231 -1.02 -19.60 -12.91
CA ASP A 231 -1.93 -19.83 -11.79
C ASP A 231 -3.02 -18.75 -11.65
N THR A 232 -4.16 -19.17 -11.10
CA THR A 232 -5.19 -18.22 -10.68
C THR A 232 -4.69 -17.41 -9.49
N HIS A 233 -5.08 -16.13 -9.37
CA HIS A 233 -4.68 -15.25 -8.28
C HIS A 233 -4.90 -15.84 -6.88
N SER A 234 -6.00 -16.60 -6.70
CA SER A 234 -6.31 -17.26 -5.42
C SER A 234 -5.32 -18.36 -5.07
N ASN A 235 -4.75 -19.03 -6.07
CA ASN A 235 -3.83 -20.12 -5.85
C ASN A 235 -2.43 -19.61 -5.49
N ILE A 236 -1.94 -18.60 -6.21
CA ILE A 236 -0.61 -18.03 -5.98
C ILE A 236 -0.50 -17.38 -4.58
N THR A 237 -1.54 -16.68 -4.11
CA THR A 237 -1.52 -16.06 -2.78
C THR A 237 -1.54 -17.10 -1.66
N LYS A 238 -2.33 -18.17 -1.81
CA LYS A 238 -2.36 -19.28 -0.82
C LYS A 238 -1.02 -19.99 -0.76
N ARG A 239 -0.41 -20.28 -1.91
CA ARG A 239 0.91 -20.91 -1.99
C ARG A 239 1.98 -20.05 -1.35
N PHE A 240 1.96 -18.73 -1.62
CA PHE A 240 2.89 -17.80 -1.01
C PHE A 240 2.72 -17.74 0.50
N GLN A 241 1.48 -17.66 1.01
CA GLN A 241 1.22 -17.69 2.43
C GLN A 241 1.71 -19.01 3.07
N SER A 242 1.46 -20.15 2.42
CA SER A 242 1.96 -21.45 2.89
C SER A 242 3.49 -21.49 2.93
N ALA A 243 4.17 -20.87 1.97
CA ALA A 243 5.63 -20.77 1.96
C ALA A 243 6.15 -19.91 3.12
N VAL A 244 5.50 -18.76 3.40
CA VAL A 244 5.80 -17.91 4.56
C VAL A 244 5.62 -18.69 5.87
N ASP A 245 4.50 -19.40 6.02
CA ASP A 245 4.22 -20.20 7.21
C ASP A 245 5.24 -21.35 7.39
N SER A 246 5.67 -21.97 6.31
CA SER A 246 6.70 -23.02 6.33
C SER A 246 8.08 -22.46 6.69
N CYS A 247 8.43 -21.30 6.17
CA CYS A 247 9.64 -20.57 6.55
C CYS A 247 9.69 -20.31 8.07
N ASN A 248 8.61 -19.80 8.64
CA ASN A 248 8.51 -19.49 10.06
C ASN A 248 8.45 -20.76 10.95
N ARG A 249 8.07 -21.91 10.40
CA ARG A 249 8.18 -23.22 11.06
C ARG A 249 9.54 -23.89 10.87
N ASN A 250 10.55 -23.13 10.45
CA ASN A 250 11.94 -23.58 10.27
C ASN A 250 12.15 -24.66 9.19
N SER A 251 11.31 -24.69 8.14
CA SER A 251 11.64 -25.48 6.96
C SER A 251 12.92 -24.93 6.33
N VAL A 252 13.95 -25.78 6.19
CA VAL A 252 15.30 -25.38 5.76
C VAL A 252 15.28 -24.78 4.37
N LEU A 253 14.52 -25.33 3.44
CA LEU A 253 14.45 -24.86 2.05
C LEU A 253 13.84 -23.46 1.98
N GLU A 254 12.65 -23.29 2.56
CA GLU A 254 11.96 -22.01 2.54
C GLU A 254 12.77 -20.93 3.27
N LYS A 255 13.30 -21.26 4.45
CA LYS A 255 14.14 -20.35 5.23
C LYS A 255 15.36 -19.87 4.41
N THR A 256 16.05 -20.78 3.73
CA THR A 256 17.20 -20.45 2.89
C THR A 256 16.79 -19.52 1.75
N ILE A 257 15.72 -19.85 1.01
CA ILE A 257 15.27 -19.07 -0.16
C ILE A 257 14.81 -17.67 0.27
N PHE A 258 14.03 -17.55 1.36
CA PHE A 258 13.61 -16.26 1.87
C PHE A 258 14.79 -15.42 2.39
N LEU A 259 15.74 -16.03 3.07
CA LEU A 259 16.94 -15.36 3.57
C LEU A 259 17.78 -14.79 2.40
N GLU A 260 18.04 -15.58 1.37
CA GLU A 260 18.80 -15.15 0.20
C GLU A 260 18.07 -14.04 -0.59
N ALA A 261 16.76 -14.17 -0.78
CA ALA A 261 15.96 -13.13 -1.40
C ALA A 261 16.02 -11.82 -0.60
N GLY A 262 16.01 -11.93 0.75
CA GLY A 262 16.19 -10.80 1.65
C GLY A 262 17.56 -10.17 1.54
N LYS A 263 18.64 -10.97 1.49
CA LYS A 263 20.01 -10.47 1.35
C LYS A 263 20.18 -9.61 0.09
N THR A 264 19.70 -10.13 -1.06
CA THR A 264 19.79 -9.39 -2.34
C THR A 264 19.01 -8.06 -2.29
N LEU A 265 17.85 -8.04 -1.63
CA LEU A 265 17.13 -6.79 -1.41
C LEU A 265 17.92 -5.84 -0.49
N GLY A 266 18.53 -6.34 0.59
CA GLY A 266 19.35 -5.57 1.50
C GLY A 266 20.56 -4.89 0.80
N GLU A 267 21.24 -5.61 -0.09
CA GLU A 267 22.31 -5.07 -0.95
C GLU A 267 21.79 -3.93 -1.84
N SER A 268 20.66 -4.15 -2.51
CA SER A 268 20.08 -3.16 -3.41
C SER A 268 19.61 -1.91 -2.67
N LEU A 269 19.13 -2.04 -1.44
CA LEU A 269 18.69 -0.92 -0.61
C LEU A 269 19.83 0.02 -0.24
N MET A 270 21.06 -0.49 -0.10
CA MET A 270 22.20 0.34 0.24
C MET A 270 22.45 1.44 -0.81
N ALA A 271 22.43 1.09 -2.09
CA ALA A 271 22.62 2.07 -3.18
C ALA A 271 21.52 3.17 -3.17
N LEU A 272 20.28 2.78 -2.86
CA LEU A 272 19.15 3.72 -2.78
C LEU A 272 19.27 4.61 -1.53
N THR A 273 19.72 4.04 -0.42
CA THR A 273 19.89 4.79 0.84
C THR A 273 20.96 5.86 0.69
N VAL A 274 22.13 5.54 0.11
CA VAL A 274 23.18 6.52 -0.14
C VAL A 274 22.71 7.65 -1.07
N THR A 275 21.78 7.35 -1.97
CA THR A 275 21.26 8.33 -2.93
C THR A 275 20.19 9.24 -2.35
N PHE A 276 19.27 8.70 -1.56
CA PHE A 276 18.06 9.40 -1.09
C PHE A 276 18.09 9.74 0.40
N SER A 277 19.07 9.21 1.14
CA SER A 277 19.25 9.43 2.59
C SER A 277 17.93 9.34 3.39
N PRO A 278 17.20 8.22 3.32
CA PRO A 278 15.97 8.09 4.09
C PRO A 278 16.30 7.95 5.59
N ASP A 279 15.53 8.63 6.42
CA ASP A 279 15.59 8.46 7.89
C ASP A 279 15.05 7.09 8.29
N ILE A 280 14.05 6.62 7.54
CA ILE A 280 13.35 5.37 7.80
C ILE A 280 13.14 4.58 6.52
N ILE A 281 13.50 3.29 6.57
CA ILE A 281 13.08 2.29 5.59
C ILE A 281 11.94 1.47 6.19
N VAL A 282 10.77 1.51 5.56
CA VAL A 282 9.60 0.73 5.95
C VAL A 282 9.51 -0.51 5.07
N LEU A 283 9.56 -1.69 5.67
CA LEU A 283 9.32 -2.96 5.00
C LEU A 283 7.85 -3.37 5.21
N ALA A 284 7.12 -3.57 4.14
CA ALA A 284 5.69 -3.87 4.14
C ALA A 284 5.32 -4.98 3.14
N GLY A 285 4.13 -5.53 3.30
CA GLY A 285 3.59 -6.57 2.43
C GLY A 285 3.77 -7.99 2.98
N PRO A 286 3.17 -8.99 2.31
CA PRO A 286 3.13 -10.36 2.81
C PRO A 286 4.50 -11.01 3.01
N ALA A 287 5.52 -10.65 2.22
CA ALA A 287 6.86 -11.24 2.34
C ALA A 287 7.54 -10.92 3.68
N VAL A 288 7.23 -9.76 4.28
CA VAL A 288 7.85 -9.38 5.56
C VAL A 288 7.31 -10.16 6.75
N ALA A 289 6.27 -10.96 6.57
CA ALA A 289 5.83 -11.92 7.56
C ALA A 289 6.79 -13.12 7.69
N ALA A 290 7.64 -13.38 6.69
CA ALA A 290 8.72 -14.36 6.77
C ALA A 290 9.92 -13.74 7.51
N GLU A 291 10.24 -14.24 8.70
CA GLU A 291 11.31 -13.67 9.54
C GLU A 291 12.67 -13.73 8.86
N ALA A 292 12.97 -14.83 8.17
CA ALA A 292 14.24 -14.99 7.46
C ALA A 292 14.41 -13.97 6.32
N PHE A 293 13.32 -13.54 5.68
CA PHE A 293 13.36 -12.48 4.66
C PHE A 293 13.79 -11.15 5.27
N CYS A 294 13.17 -10.75 6.37
CA CYS A 294 13.52 -9.52 7.10
C CYS A 294 14.94 -9.60 7.69
N GLU A 295 15.34 -10.75 8.22
CA GLU A 295 16.69 -11.00 8.70
C GLU A 295 17.72 -10.80 7.58
N GLY A 296 17.49 -11.39 6.40
CA GLY A 296 18.35 -11.23 5.23
C GLY A 296 18.52 -9.76 4.84
N ILE A 297 17.43 -9.00 4.76
CA ILE A 297 17.46 -7.57 4.43
C ILE A 297 18.29 -6.80 5.47
N THR A 298 17.92 -6.90 6.72
CA THR A 298 18.46 -6.03 7.77
C THR A 298 19.88 -6.38 8.15
N SER A 299 20.26 -7.68 8.15
CA SER A 299 21.64 -8.09 8.42
C SER A 299 22.60 -7.64 7.32
N THR A 300 22.24 -7.89 6.06
CA THR A 300 23.08 -7.51 4.91
C THR A 300 23.21 -5.99 4.79
N TYR A 301 22.10 -5.27 4.94
CA TYR A 301 22.14 -3.81 4.94
C TYR A 301 23.07 -3.26 6.03
N ARG A 302 22.92 -3.73 7.27
CA ARG A 302 23.76 -3.30 8.40
C ARG A 302 25.24 -3.63 8.21
N GLU A 303 25.55 -4.77 7.61
CA GLU A 303 26.92 -5.16 7.31
C GLU A 303 27.58 -4.18 6.32
N ILE A 304 26.86 -3.84 5.23
CA ILE A 304 27.37 -2.98 4.15
C ILE A 304 27.39 -1.50 4.60
N SER A 305 26.39 -1.06 5.37
CA SER A 305 26.27 0.35 5.81
C SER A 305 27.24 0.73 6.93
N LYS A 306 27.91 -0.23 7.53
CA LYS A 306 28.80 -0.01 8.67
C LYS A 306 29.88 1.03 8.37
N GLY A 307 29.94 2.06 9.23
CA GLY A 307 30.91 3.16 9.09
C GLY A 307 30.51 4.20 8.03
N THR A 308 29.28 4.17 7.53
CA THR A 308 28.71 5.21 6.65
C THR A 308 27.54 5.91 7.31
N ASP A 309 27.12 7.06 6.79
CA ASP A 309 25.94 7.78 7.29
C ASP A 309 24.65 6.96 7.16
N ALA A 310 24.60 6.01 6.23
CA ALA A 310 23.48 5.09 6.04
C ALA A 310 23.27 4.13 7.23
N GLU A 311 24.23 3.97 8.12
CA GLU A 311 24.10 3.17 9.36
C GLU A 311 23.03 3.75 10.31
N ALA A 312 22.79 5.07 10.23
CA ALA A 312 21.77 5.76 11.04
C ALA A 312 20.33 5.49 10.59
N THR A 313 20.12 4.97 9.36
CA THR A 313 18.79 4.69 8.82
C THR A 313 18.07 3.63 9.64
N LYS A 314 16.84 3.94 10.08
CA LYS A 314 16.01 3.04 10.87
C LYS A 314 15.20 2.10 9.99
N PHE A 315 15.06 0.84 10.42
CA PHE A 315 14.13 -0.12 9.80
C PHE A 315 12.86 -0.27 10.62
N LEU A 316 11.72 -0.19 9.95
CA LEU A 316 10.42 -0.50 10.51
C LEU A 316 9.75 -1.61 9.70
N ILE A 317 9.40 -2.70 10.38
CA ILE A 317 8.78 -3.86 9.74
C ILE A 317 7.30 -3.84 10.04
N ASN A 318 6.49 -3.59 9.03
CA ASN A 318 5.03 -3.59 9.14
C ASN A 318 4.46 -4.95 8.75
N LYS A 319 4.34 -5.84 9.74
CA LYS A 319 3.79 -7.20 9.56
C LYS A 319 2.26 -7.21 9.36
N THR A 320 1.55 -6.11 9.64
CA THR A 320 0.08 -6.04 9.65
C THR A 320 -0.53 -5.49 8.37
N SER A 321 0.27 -5.09 7.40
CA SER A 321 -0.21 -4.47 6.17
C SER A 321 -0.73 -5.50 5.14
N TYR A 322 -1.77 -6.21 5.51
CA TYR A 322 -2.77 -6.59 4.52
C TYR A 322 -3.73 -5.40 4.47
N ILE A 323 -3.63 -4.57 3.45
CA ILE A 323 -4.63 -3.52 3.23
C ILE A 323 -5.97 -4.17 2.98
#